data_046f190cff58cf0f8efb716250efbbba
#
_entry.id   046f190cff58cf0f8efb716250efbbba
#
_cell.length_a   1.000
_cell.length_b   1.000
_cell.length_c   1.000
_cell.angle_alpha   90.00
_cell.angle_beta   90.00
_cell.angle_gamma   90.00
#
_symmetry.space_group_name_H-M   'P 1'
#
loop_
_entity.id
_entity.type
_entity.pdbx_description
1 polymer ?
#
loop_
_entity_poly.entity_id
_entity_poly.type
_entity_poly.pdbx_seq_one_letter_code
_entity_poly.pdbx_strand_id
1 'polypeptide(L)'
;DFQEGESVLDVGCGYGPIGLSLAKAQGVAVTMVDVNERALDLAKKNASRNGVEVQIFSSDVYEAVEGVFDHVISNPPIRAGKKVVHQVITGSFEHLKPGGDLTIVIQKKQGAPSAKAKMEETFGNCETVKKDKGYYILRSEKES
;
A
#
# COMPACT_ATOMS: atom_id res chain seq x y z
N ASP A 1 10.21 -8.48 -2.53
CA ASP A 1 10.01 -9.16 -3.80
C ASP A 1 8.69 -9.89 -3.83
N PHE A 2 7.92 -9.64 -4.87
CA PHE A 2 6.61 -10.26 -5.04
C PHE A 2 6.72 -11.44 -5.97
N GLN A 3 5.95 -12.48 -5.68
CA GLN A 3 5.94 -13.67 -6.50
C GLN A 3 4.65 -13.75 -7.32
N GLU A 4 4.75 -14.36 -8.50
CA GLU A 4 3.60 -14.54 -9.36
C GLU A 4 2.47 -15.25 -8.62
N GLY A 5 1.26 -14.74 -8.78
CA GLY A 5 0.07 -15.30 -8.14
C GLY A 5 -0.22 -14.75 -6.76
N GLU A 6 0.69 -13.98 -6.17
CA GLU A 6 0.42 -13.35 -4.89
C GLU A 6 -0.55 -12.17 -5.04
N SER A 7 -1.24 -11.83 -3.96
CA SER A 7 -2.20 -10.72 -3.95
C SER A 7 -1.61 -9.49 -3.26
N VAL A 8 -1.87 -8.33 -3.84
CA VAL A 8 -1.36 -7.04 -3.34
C VAL A 8 -2.53 -6.07 -3.22
N LEU A 9 -2.60 -5.38 -2.09
CA LEU A 9 -3.55 -4.29 -1.89
C LEU A 9 -2.76 -2.97 -1.86
N ASP A 10 -3.12 -2.05 -2.75
CA ASP A 10 -2.52 -0.71 -2.83
C ASP A 10 -3.51 0.28 -2.23
N VAL A 11 -3.22 0.76 -1.02
CA VAL A 11 -4.10 1.65 -0.27
C VAL A 11 -3.70 3.10 -0.51
N GLY A 12 -4.66 3.92 -0.94
CA GLY A 12 -4.36 5.30 -1.33
C GLY A 12 -3.61 5.31 -2.65
N CYS A 13 -4.11 4.54 -3.61
CA CYS A 13 -3.39 4.26 -4.87
C CYS A 13 -3.22 5.47 -5.80
N GLY A 14 -4.02 6.51 -5.61
CA GLY A 14 -4.04 7.63 -6.54
C GLY A 14 -4.40 7.17 -7.94
N TYR A 15 -3.68 7.65 -8.95
CA TYR A 15 -3.91 7.24 -10.34
C TYR A 15 -3.24 5.90 -10.70
N GLY A 16 -2.64 5.23 -9.74
CA GLY A 16 -2.23 3.84 -9.85
C GLY A 16 -0.81 3.51 -10.26
N PRO A 17 0.18 4.41 -10.10
CA PRO A 17 1.51 4.12 -10.64
C PRO A 17 2.18 2.87 -10.07
N ILE A 18 2.07 2.65 -8.76
CA ILE A 18 2.72 1.50 -8.12
C ILE A 18 1.97 0.22 -8.41
N GLY A 19 0.65 0.20 -8.17
CA GLY A 19 -0.15 -1.00 -8.36
C GLY A 19 -0.15 -1.50 -9.79
N LEU A 20 -0.28 -0.58 -10.75
CA LEU A 20 -0.28 -0.96 -12.18
C LEU A 20 1.08 -1.49 -12.61
N SER A 21 2.17 -0.89 -12.11
CA SER A 21 3.51 -1.38 -12.42
C SER A 21 3.71 -2.78 -11.89
N LEU A 22 3.24 -3.07 -10.67
CA LEU A 22 3.35 -4.40 -10.09
C LEU A 22 2.52 -5.42 -10.87
N ALA A 23 1.29 -5.07 -11.25
CA ALA A 23 0.43 -5.96 -12.00
C ALA A 23 1.06 -6.34 -13.34
N LYS A 24 1.66 -5.35 -14.01
CA LYS A 24 2.26 -5.57 -15.32
C LYS A 24 3.57 -6.34 -15.25
N ALA A 25 4.43 -6.02 -14.27
CA ALA A 25 5.78 -6.55 -14.22
C ALA A 25 5.90 -7.88 -13.47
N GLN A 26 5.08 -8.11 -12.45
CA GLN A 26 5.26 -9.21 -11.51
C GLN A 26 4.21 -10.31 -11.61
N GLY A 27 3.16 -10.10 -12.37
CA GLY A 27 2.09 -11.10 -12.47
C GLY A 27 1.31 -11.30 -11.19
N VAL A 28 1.27 -10.29 -10.32
CA VAL A 28 0.51 -10.35 -9.06
C VAL A 28 -0.91 -9.86 -9.26
N ALA A 29 -1.82 -10.34 -8.41
CA ALA A 29 -3.21 -9.90 -8.41
C ALA A 29 -3.32 -8.63 -7.57
N VAL A 30 -3.59 -7.49 -8.20
CA VAL A 30 -3.59 -6.19 -7.53
C VAL A 30 -5.00 -5.67 -7.33
N THR A 31 -5.28 -5.20 -6.12
CA THR A 31 -6.48 -4.45 -5.76
C THR A 31 -6.02 -3.05 -5.36
N MET A 32 -6.65 -2.03 -5.91
CA MET A 32 -6.27 -0.64 -5.68
C MET A 32 -7.46 0.14 -5.16
N VAL A 33 -7.26 0.87 -4.07
CA VAL A 33 -8.34 1.66 -3.46
C VAL A 33 -7.88 3.09 -3.16
N ASP A 34 -8.82 4.02 -3.23
CA ASP A 34 -8.59 5.42 -2.90
C ASP A 34 -9.94 6.08 -2.61
N VAL A 35 -9.95 7.18 -1.89
CA VAL A 35 -11.18 7.95 -1.65
C VAL A 35 -11.46 8.92 -2.80
N ASN A 36 -10.46 9.25 -3.59
CA ASN A 36 -10.56 10.24 -4.65
C ASN A 36 -11.09 9.60 -5.94
N GLU A 37 -12.36 9.85 -6.27
CA GLU A 37 -13.01 9.25 -7.45
C GLU A 37 -12.31 9.64 -8.75
N ARG A 38 -11.81 10.86 -8.84
CA ARG A 38 -11.11 11.32 -10.04
C ARG A 38 -9.81 10.54 -10.26
N ALA A 39 -9.07 10.29 -9.16
CA ALA A 39 -7.85 9.49 -9.22
C ALA A 39 -8.17 8.06 -9.64
N LEU A 40 -9.26 7.50 -9.12
CA LEU A 40 -9.69 6.14 -9.48
C LEU A 40 -10.06 6.03 -10.95
N ASP A 41 -10.72 7.05 -11.51
CA ASP A 41 -11.05 7.07 -12.95
C ASP A 41 -9.77 7.06 -13.79
N LEU A 42 -8.76 7.83 -13.38
CA LEU A 42 -7.47 7.84 -14.07
C LEU A 42 -6.77 6.49 -13.94
N ALA A 43 -6.83 5.87 -12.77
CA ALA A 43 -6.24 4.54 -12.55
C ALA A 43 -6.89 3.50 -13.46
N LYS A 44 -8.22 3.54 -13.60
CA LYS A 44 -8.95 2.62 -14.49
C LYS A 44 -8.55 2.82 -15.95
N LYS A 45 -8.41 4.07 -16.38
CA LYS A 45 -7.97 4.37 -17.74
C LYS A 45 -6.55 3.88 -17.99
N ASN A 46 -5.67 4.09 -17.01
CA ASN A 46 -4.29 3.64 -17.12
C ASN A 46 -4.19 2.12 -17.16
N ALA A 47 -5.00 1.42 -16.37
CA ALA A 47 -5.05 -0.04 -16.38
C ALA A 47 -5.47 -0.56 -17.75
N SER A 48 -6.54 0.01 -18.32
CA SER A 48 -7.03 -0.36 -19.64
C SER A 48 -5.97 -0.09 -20.72
N ARG A 49 -5.33 1.06 -20.64
CA ARG A 49 -4.28 1.46 -21.61
C ARG A 49 -3.07 0.53 -21.58
N ASN A 50 -2.75 0.01 -20.41
CA ASN A 50 -1.60 -0.88 -20.24
C ASN A 50 -1.97 -2.36 -20.33
N GLY A 51 -3.24 -2.67 -20.57
CA GLY A 51 -3.68 -4.05 -20.74
C GLY A 51 -3.57 -4.91 -19.49
N VAL A 52 -3.67 -4.32 -18.30
CA VAL A 52 -3.61 -5.07 -17.05
C VAL A 52 -5.00 -5.16 -16.42
N GLU A 53 -5.27 -6.30 -15.80
CA GLU A 53 -6.52 -6.54 -15.08
C GLU A 53 -6.26 -6.33 -13.60
N VAL A 54 -6.96 -5.37 -13.01
CA VAL A 54 -6.84 -5.04 -11.59
C VAL A 54 -8.23 -4.69 -11.06
N GLN A 55 -8.42 -4.83 -9.76
CA GLN A 55 -9.64 -4.36 -9.11
C GLN A 55 -9.37 -2.95 -8.60
N ILE A 56 -10.25 -2.02 -8.93
CA ILE A 56 -10.10 -0.61 -8.53
C ILE A 56 -11.43 -0.13 -8.00
N PHE A 57 -11.47 0.33 -6.75
CA PHE A 57 -12.72 0.86 -6.19
C PHE A 57 -12.46 1.87 -5.08
N SER A 58 -13.51 2.61 -4.72
CA SER A 58 -13.45 3.63 -3.70
C SER A 58 -13.46 3.01 -2.30
N SER A 59 -12.58 3.48 -1.43
CA SER A 59 -12.55 3.05 -0.04
C SER A 59 -11.89 4.14 0.80
N ASP A 60 -12.50 4.45 1.94
CA ASP A 60 -11.86 5.30 2.93
C ASP A 60 -10.93 4.39 3.74
N VAL A 61 -9.67 4.39 3.36
CA VAL A 61 -8.65 3.46 3.84
C VAL A 61 -9.12 2.02 3.61
N TYR A 62 -9.49 1.27 4.65
CA TYR A 62 -9.91 -0.13 4.53
C TYR A 62 -11.41 -0.35 4.63
N GLU A 63 -12.20 0.73 4.71
CA GLU A 63 -13.65 0.62 4.96
C GLU A 63 -14.37 -0.32 3.99
N ALA A 64 -14.02 -0.26 2.72
CA ALA A 64 -14.65 -1.09 1.70
C ALA A 64 -13.83 -2.31 1.31
N VAL A 65 -12.70 -2.55 1.99
CA VAL A 65 -11.82 -3.67 1.68
C VAL A 65 -12.25 -4.92 2.44
N GLU A 66 -12.35 -6.03 1.72
CA GLU A 66 -12.66 -7.31 2.33
C GLU A 66 -11.51 -8.29 2.10
N GLY A 67 -11.33 -9.23 3.03
CA GLY A 67 -10.36 -10.30 2.88
C GLY A 67 -8.95 -9.93 3.28
N VAL A 68 -8.04 -10.81 2.94
CA VAL A 68 -6.63 -10.70 3.29
C VAL A 68 -5.75 -10.82 2.06
N PHE A 69 -4.56 -10.23 2.14
CA PHE A 69 -3.63 -10.13 1.02
C PHE A 69 -2.25 -10.60 1.45
N ASP A 70 -1.44 -10.99 0.48
CA ASP A 70 -0.04 -11.33 0.75
C ASP A 70 0.77 -10.09 1.06
N HIS A 71 0.43 -8.97 0.41
CA HIS A 71 1.14 -7.71 0.60
C HIS A 71 0.17 -6.55 0.62
N VAL A 72 0.44 -5.58 1.49
CA VAL A 72 -0.24 -4.28 1.48
C VAL A 72 0.83 -3.24 1.24
N ILE A 73 0.60 -2.36 0.28
CA ILE A 73 1.51 -1.25 -0.01
C ILE A 73 0.77 0.07 0.07
N SER A 74 1.47 1.12 0.45
CA SER A 74 0.91 2.46 0.44
C SER A 74 2.00 3.50 0.26
N ASN A 75 1.70 4.49 -0.56
CA ASN A 75 2.51 5.69 -0.70
C ASN A 75 1.56 6.85 -0.37
N PRO A 76 1.34 7.14 0.94
CA PRO A 76 0.36 8.15 1.32
C PRO A 76 0.72 9.52 0.76
N PRO A 77 -0.27 10.30 0.30
CA PRO A 77 0.01 11.62 -0.22
C PRO A 77 0.59 12.53 0.87
N ILE A 78 1.42 13.49 0.47
CA ILE A 78 2.10 14.40 1.41
C ILE A 78 1.13 15.07 2.37
N ARG A 79 -0.06 15.43 1.88
CA ARG A 79 -1.08 16.10 2.69
C ARG A 79 -1.92 15.16 3.55
N ALA A 80 -1.73 13.85 3.42
CA ALA A 80 -2.40 12.92 4.33
C ALA A 80 -1.80 13.11 5.71
N GLY A 81 -2.61 13.43 6.68
CA GLY A 81 -2.11 13.68 8.03
C GLY A 81 -1.60 12.42 8.70
N LYS A 82 -0.93 12.60 9.82
CA LYS A 82 -0.41 11.52 10.64
C LYS A 82 -1.49 10.47 10.97
N LYS A 83 -2.72 10.94 11.23
CA LYS A 83 -3.84 10.07 11.54
C LYS A 83 -4.12 9.07 10.42
N VAL A 84 -4.13 9.55 9.18
CA VAL A 84 -4.40 8.70 8.01
C VAL A 84 -3.27 7.69 7.83
N VAL A 85 -2.02 8.12 7.94
CA VAL A 85 -0.87 7.23 7.83
C VAL A 85 -0.95 6.13 8.89
N HIS A 86 -1.30 6.49 10.12
CA HIS A 86 -1.44 5.52 11.20
C HIS A 86 -2.60 4.55 10.97
N GLN A 87 -3.69 5.01 10.38
CA GLN A 87 -4.81 4.14 10.03
C GLN A 87 -4.41 3.13 8.96
N VAL A 88 -3.62 3.56 7.98
CA VAL A 88 -3.10 2.64 6.95
C VAL A 88 -2.26 1.55 7.61
N ILE A 89 -1.43 1.93 8.58
CA ILE A 89 -0.56 0.97 9.27
C ILE A 89 -1.36 0.00 10.14
N THR A 90 -2.18 0.52 11.04
CA THR A 90 -2.90 -0.33 11.99
C THR A 90 -3.93 -1.22 11.32
N GLY A 91 -4.65 -0.70 10.34
CA GLY A 91 -5.67 -1.46 9.63
C GLY A 91 -5.10 -2.55 8.72
N SER A 92 -3.86 -2.40 8.27
CA SER A 92 -3.24 -3.38 7.37
C SER A 92 -3.10 -4.74 8.04
N PHE A 93 -2.92 -4.76 9.35
CA PHE A 93 -2.70 -6.01 10.09
C PHE A 93 -3.84 -7.01 9.87
N GLU A 94 -5.08 -6.52 9.89
CA GLU A 94 -6.27 -7.36 9.71
C GLU A 94 -6.45 -7.80 8.25
N HIS A 95 -5.80 -7.14 7.32
CA HIS A 95 -5.90 -7.43 5.90
C HIS A 95 -4.68 -8.13 5.33
N LEU A 96 -3.80 -8.61 6.20
CA LEU A 96 -2.63 -9.38 5.80
C LEU A 96 -2.75 -10.84 6.24
N LYS A 97 -2.35 -11.74 5.34
CA LYS A 97 -2.17 -13.14 5.69
C LYS A 97 -0.98 -13.28 6.63
N PRO A 98 -0.97 -14.31 7.50
CA PRO A 98 0.26 -14.63 8.25
C PRO A 98 1.42 -14.81 7.28
N GLY A 99 2.54 -14.16 7.57
CA GLY A 99 3.71 -14.15 6.68
C GLY A 99 3.67 -13.04 5.63
N GLY A 100 2.55 -12.33 5.51
CA GLY A 100 2.44 -11.20 4.61
C GLY A 100 3.10 -9.95 5.17
N ASP A 101 3.20 -8.90 4.38
CA ASP A 101 3.89 -7.69 4.82
C ASP A 101 3.21 -6.39 4.38
N LEU A 102 3.53 -5.34 5.13
CA LEU A 102 3.15 -3.97 4.81
C LEU A 102 4.40 -3.23 4.37
N THR A 103 4.31 -2.54 3.23
CA THR A 103 5.37 -1.66 2.75
C THR A 103 4.81 -0.25 2.63
N ILE A 104 5.47 0.71 3.28
CA ILE A 104 5.10 2.13 3.23
C ILE A 104 6.24 2.90 2.58
N VAL A 105 5.91 3.70 1.58
CA VAL A 105 6.84 4.65 0.96
C VAL A 105 6.46 6.03 1.48
N ILE A 106 7.34 6.67 2.25
CA ILE A 106 7.01 7.91 2.94
C ILE A 106 8.22 8.83 3.01
N GLN A 107 7.97 10.14 2.89
CA GLN A 107 9.04 11.13 3.04
C GLN A 107 9.39 11.31 4.52
N LYS A 108 10.66 11.59 4.80
CA LYS A 108 11.11 11.85 6.18
C LYS A 108 10.28 12.96 6.83
N LYS A 109 10.11 14.08 6.13
CA LYS A 109 9.37 15.24 6.66
C LYS A 109 7.86 15.02 6.74
N GLN A 110 7.37 13.95 6.13
CA GLN A 110 5.96 13.55 6.16
C GLN A 110 5.67 12.70 7.41
N GLY A 111 6.70 12.39 8.20
CA GLY A 111 6.57 11.64 9.44
C GLY A 111 7.09 10.21 9.39
N ALA A 112 8.14 9.95 8.60
CA ALA A 112 8.72 8.61 8.52
C ALA A 112 9.09 8.03 9.88
N PRO A 113 9.75 8.78 10.80
CA PRO A 113 10.06 8.24 12.13
C PRO A 113 8.82 7.82 12.92
N SER A 114 7.75 8.61 12.85
CA SER A 114 6.49 8.29 13.51
C SER A 114 5.84 7.05 12.88
N ALA A 115 5.88 6.95 11.56
CA ALA A 115 5.34 5.78 10.83
C ALA A 115 6.10 4.53 11.24
N LYS A 116 7.43 4.60 11.31
CA LYS A 116 8.25 3.47 11.71
C LYS A 116 7.91 2.99 13.12
N ALA A 117 7.78 3.93 14.07
CA ALA A 117 7.39 3.60 15.43
C ALA A 117 6.04 2.91 15.48
N LYS A 118 5.07 3.40 14.70
CA LYS A 118 3.73 2.81 14.65
C LYS A 118 3.75 1.41 14.04
N MET A 119 4.59 1.20 13.02
CA MET A 119 4.75 -0.12 12.41
C MET A 119 5.37 -1.10 13.40
N GLU A 120 6.37 -0.67 14.17
CA GLU A 120 6.97 -1.52 15.21
C GLU A 120 5.96 -1.87 16.29
N GLU A 121 5.13 -0.91 16.70
CA GLU A 121 4.09 -1.13 17.71
C GLU A 121 3.04 -2.13 17.22
N THR A 122 2.63 -2.01 15.95
CA THR A 122 1.56 -2.82 15.37
C THR A 122 2.02 -4.24 15.04
N PHE A 123 3.21 -4.38 14.49
CA PHE A 123 3.71 -5.66 13.96
C PHE A 123 4.79 -6.32 14.81
N GLY A 124 5.42 -5.57 15.71
CA GLY A 124 6.56 -6.05 16.49
C GLY A 124 7.89 -5.96 15.74
N ASN A 125 7.86 -5.46 14.51
CA ASN A 125 9.08 -5.31 13.70
C ASN A 125 8.87 -4.21 12.67
N CYS A 126 9.96 -3.58 12.27
CA CYS A 126 9.96 -2.67 11.12
C CYS A 126 11.38 -2.51 10.61
N GLU A 127 11.55 -2.73 9.35
CA GLU A 127 12.84 -2.61 8.67
C GLU A 127 12.80 -1.39 7.75
N THR A 128 13.89 -0.61 7.76
CA THR A 128 14.06 0.44 6.77
C THR A 128 14.76 -0.20 5.56
N VAL A 129 13.99 -0.52 4.54
CA VAL A 129 14.51 -1.22 3.37
C VAL A 129 15.42 -0.33 2.53
N LYS A 130 15.03 0.95 2.41
CA LYS A 130 15.78 1.89 1.59
C LYS A 130 15.54 3.32 2.05
N LYS A 131 16.56 4.16 1.91
CA LYS A 131 16.48 5.62 2.08
C LYS A 131 17.05 6.24 0.82
N ASP A 132 16.30 7.10 0.17
CA ASP A 132 16.76 7.74 -1.06
C ASP A 132 16.10 9.10 -1.21
N LYS A 133 16.91 10.16 -1.31
CA LYS A 133 16.44 11.53 -1.58
C LYS A 133 15.29 11.97 -0.65
N GLY A 134 15.39 11.66 0.63
CA GLY A 134 14.37 12.05 1.61
C GLY A 134 13.19 11.10 1.71
N TYR A 135 13.12 10.08 0.87
CA TYR A 135 12.11 9.04 0.96
C TYR A 135 12.63 7.83 1.72
N TYR A 136 11.76 7.22 2.49
CA TYR A 136 12.04 5.99 3.22
C TYR A 136 11.08 4.93 2.74
N ILE A 137 11.59 3.72 2.54
CA ILE A 137 10.75 2.54 2.30
C ILE A 137 10.82 1.71 3.58
N LEU A 138 9.69 1.59 4.25
CA LEU A 138 9.56 0.88 5.52
C LEU A 138 8.76 -0.39 5.32
N ARG A 139 9.18 -1.48 5.93
CA ARG A 139 8.51 -2.78 5.78
C ARG A 139 8.35 -3.45 7.15
N SER A 140 7.15 -3.97 7.38
CA SER A 140 6.85 -4.80 8.55
C SER A 140 6.22 -6.10 8.09
N GLU A 141 6.58 -7.20 8.72
CA GLU A 141 6.05 -8.51 8.38
C GLU A 141 5.10 -8.98 9.48
N LYS A 142 3.96 -9.51 9.05
CA LYS A 142 2.98 -10.10 9.97
C LYS A 142 3.41 -11.54 10.26
N GLU A 143 3.91 -11.76 11.46
CA GLU A 143 4.31 -13.10 11.88
C GLU A 143 3.08 -13.96 12.16
N SER A 144 3.24 -15.23 11.95
CA SER A 144 2.14 -16.17 12.14
C SER A 144 1.83 -16.45 13.60
#